data_7bf2ae5062bd35524c157724bb3647ad
#
_entry.id   7bf2ae5062bd35524c157724bb3647ad
#
_cell.length_a   1.000
_cell.length_b   1.000
_cell.length_c   1.000
_cell.angle_alpha   90.00
_cell.angle_beta   90.00
_cell.angle_gamma   90.00
#
_symmetry.space_group_name_H-M   'P 1'
#
loop_
_entity.id
_entity.type
_entity.pdbx_description
1 polymer ?
#
loop_
_entity_poly.entity_id
_entity_poly.type
_entity_poly.pdbx_seq_one_letter_code
_entity_poly.pdbx_strand_id
1 'polypeptide(L)'
;MGEVAAAVADPPRRRRPGRAWSGAVRVGRLVFQAESVAFWLALAPLLALLPARLAYRAACWRADWTFRYWPEKRGQVLTNLQQVLGAGFSEEETERLARDIFRVRTCEIIDLMRLRGRARSLRKLVEIRGREHLEAALAGGKGAILCSAHFGSYMGAFSLLHAGGFPVTTIGRWWWNYPPDESSAVRRMWDFVYARRVLRHRQRPNIEPWPGRVQVALQAAAALRDNEVVTICSDAPPLDAERARTIEVPFLGRKAGLLPGVVSLARLTGAPVLMVFAHRSADYRHQVLEISPPVSMEGDTATAFERCVAAMDAAITAHPAEWDFWFEPGDLASLGLVPDAEPPAATADDHVGRTSELQESPS
;
A
#
# COMPACT_ATOMS: atom_id res chain seq x y z
N MET A 1 -8.57 45.57 33.35
CA MET A 1 -8.81 44.39 32.53
C MET A 1 -7.55 44.22 31.71
N GLY A 2 -6.65 43.39 32.18
CA GLY A 2 -5.35 43.13 31.56
C GLY A 2 -5.37 41.80 30.82
N GLU A 3 -5.07 41.86 29.54
CA GLU A 3 -4.83 40.71 28.70
C GLU A 3 -3.52 40.00 29.12
N VAL A 4 -3.63 38.73 29.54
CA VAL A 4 -2.49 37.88 29.76
C VAL A 4 -2.21 37.18 28.43
N ALA A 5 -1.25 37.68 27.66
CA ALA A 5 -0.71 37.00 26.51
C ALA A 5 0.12 35.78 27.00
N ALA A 6 -0.39 34.58 26.76
CA ALA A 6 0.35 33.35 27.01
C ALA A 6 1.51 33.25 25.98
N ALA A 7 2.74 33.30 26.47
CA ALA A 7 3.92 33.10 25.67
C ALA A 7 3.95 31.63 25.19
N VAL A 8 3.80 31.43 23.89
CA VAL A 8 4.04 30.14 23.22
C VAL A 8 5.55 29.90 23.25
N ALA A 9 5.97 28.90 24.00
CA ALA A 9 7.37 28.50 24.08
C ALA A 9 7.81 27.95 22.71
N ASP A 10 8.90 28.51 22.16
CA ASP A 10 9.57 28.01 20.97
C ASP A 10 9.92 26.52 21.09
N PRO A 11 9.66 25.68 20.08
CA PRO A 11 10.05 24.28 20.11
C PRO A 11 11.58 24.15 20.13
N PRO A 12 12.15 23.15 20.84
CA PRO A 12 13.59 23.01 20.99
C PRO A 12 14.25 22.83 19.61
N ARG A 13 15.16 23.75 19.26
CA ARG A 13 15.94 23.70 18.03
C ARG A 13 16.73 22.38 17.97
N ARG A 14 16.34 21.46 17.07
CA ARG A 14 17.10 20.23 16.80
C ARG A 14 18.52 20.60 16.34
N ARG A 15 19.53 20.15 17.06
CA ARG A 15 20.94 20.28 16.68
C ARG A 15 21.14 19.57 15.33
N ARG A 16 21.63 20.29 14.31
CA ARG A 16 22.00 19.69 13.02
C ARG A 16 23.13 18.67 13.26
N PRO A 17 23.01 17.44 12.74
CA PRO A 17 24.09 16.47 12.84
C PRO A 17 25.30 16.98 12.04
N GLY A 18 26.50 16.95 12.65
CA GLY A 18 27.74 17.41 12.04
C GLY A 18 28.13 16.57 10.80
N ARG A 19 29.03 17.11 9.96
CA ARG A 19 29.51 16.49 8.69
C ARG A 19 29.95 15.02 8.83
N ALA A 20 30.49 14.60 9.97
CA ALA A 20 30.87 13.20 10.23
C ALA A 20 29.65 12.25 10.32
N TRP A 21 28.52 12.72 10.81
CA TRP A 21 27.27 11.95 10.86
C TRP A 21 26.68 11.72 9.47
N SER A 22 26.85 12.66 8.54
CA SER A 22 26.39 12.50 7.16
C SER A 22 27.13 11.39 6.40
N GLY A 23 28.41 11.17 6.69
CA GLY A 23 29.19 10.07 6.13
C GLY A 23 28.75 8.69 6.63
N ALA A 24 28.57 8.55 7.94
CA ALA A 24 28.12 7.30 8.54
C ALA A 24 26.71 6.90 8.08
N VAL A 25 25.79 7.88 7.93
CA VAL A 25 24.44 7.67 7.39
C VAL A 25 24.49 7.24 5.92
N ARG A 26 25.35 7.83 5.11
CA ARG A 26 25.55 7.42 3.69
C ARG A 26 26.08 6.00 3.57
N VAL A 27 27.09 5.64 4.36
CA VAL A 27 27.64 4.27 4.38
C VAL A 27 26.58 3.27 4.88
N GLY A 28 25.86 3.59 5.95
CA GLY A 28 24.75 2.76 6.44
C GLY A 28 23.68 2.54 5.38
N ARG A 29 23.33 3.58 4.61
CA ARG A 29 22.36 3.51 3.51
C ARG A 29 22.85 2.62 2.36
N LEU A 30 24.13 2.72 1.98
CA LEU A 30 24.72 1.85 0.96
C LEU A 30 24.78 0.39 1.39
N VAL A 31 25.17 0.13 2.64
CA VAL A 31 25.16 -1.23 3.23
C VAL A 31 23.76 -1.79 3.24
N PHE A 32 22.77 -1.01 3.68
CA PHE A 32 21.37 -1.43 3.67
C PHE A 32 20.83 -1.70 2.26
N GLN A 33 21.21 -0.86 1.28
CA GLN A 33 20.84 -1.09 -0.12
C GLN A 33 21.45 -2.38 -0.66
N ALA A 34 22.74 -2.59 -0.43
CA ALA A 34 23.43 -3.80 -0.86
C ALA A 34 22.86 -5.06 -0.20
N GLU A 35 22.56 -5.00 1.09
CA GLU A 35 21.93 -6.07 1.84
C GLU A 35 20.50 -6.34 1.33
N SER A 36 19.71 -5.30 1.08
CA SER A 36 18.37 -5.46 0.50
C SER A 36 18.42 -6.12 -0.87
N VAL A 37 19.40 -5.75 -1.71
CA VAL A 37 19.63 -6.39 -3.02
C VAL A 37 19.95 -7.87 -2.83
N ALA A 38 20.88 -8.21 -1.94
CA ALA A 38 21.25 -9.59 -1.64
C ALA A 38 20.09 -10.39 -1.06
N PHE A 39 19.30 -9.78 -0.16
CA PHE A 39 18.08 -10.39 0.37
C PHE A 39 17.10 -10.77 -0.73
N TRP A 40 16.80 -9.83 -1.62
CA TRP A 40 15.79 -10.06 -2.66
C TRP A 40 16.22 -11.06 -3.73
N LEU A 41 17.48 -11.01 -4.14
CA LEU A 41 17.98 -11.88 -5.20
C LEU A 41 18.28 -13.29 -4.75
N ALA A 42 18.83 -13.45 -3.56
CA ALA A 42 19.33 -14.73 -3.07
C ALA A 42 18.52 -15.26 -1.88
N LEU A 43 18.40 -14.49 -0.80
CA LEU A 43 17.87 -15.01 0.45
C LEU A 43 16.36 -15.24 0.41
N ALA A 44 15.56 -14.31 -0.08
CA ALA A 44 14.11 -14.44 -0.12
C ALA A 44 13.63 -15.64 -0.98
N PRO A 45 14.21 -15.89 -2.18
CA PRO A 45 13.91 -17.11 -2.92
C PRO A 45 14.27 -18.39 -2.18
N LEU A 46 15.40 -18.42 -1.47
CA LEU A 46 15.82 -19.58 -0.67
C LEU A 46 14.88 -19.78 0.53
N LEU A 47 14.55 -18.71 1.25
CA LEU A 47 13.60 -18.76 2.37
C LEU A 47 12.23 -19.27 1.92
N ALA A 48 11.77 -18.86 0.72
CA ALA A 48 10.51 -19.34 0.18
C ALA A 48 10.48 -20.85 -0.10
N LEU A 49 11.63 -21.49 -0.26
CA LEU A 49 11.75 -22.96 -0.44
C LEU A 49 11.74 -23.72 0.90
N LEU A 50 11.98 -23.04 2.02
CA LEU A 50 11.93 -23.68 3.34
C LEU A 50 10.51 -24.09 3.74
N PRO A 51 10.36 -25.03 4.70
CA PRO A 51 9.10 -25.24 5.39
C PRO A 51 8.53 -23.92 5.91
N ALA A 52 7.20 -23.74 5.84
CA ALA A 52 6.57 -22.46 6.17
C ALA A 52 7.00 -21.90 7.55
N ARG A 53 7.04 -22.76 8.57
CA ARG A 53 7.46 -22.34 9.93
C ARG A 53 8.83 -21.65 9.94
N LEU A 54 9.80 -22.22 9.23
CA LEU A 54 11.16 -21.67 9.17
C LEU A 54 11.21 -20.41 8.31
N ALA A 55 10.52 -20.40 7.16
CA ALA A 55 10.49 -19.25 6.26
C ALA A 55 9.93 -17.99 6.95
N TYR A 56 8.77 -18.09 7.61
CA TYR A 56 8.16 -16.93 8.27
C TYR A 56 8.89 -16.52 9.57
N ARG A 57 9.47 -17.47 10.32
CA ARG A 57 10.34 -17.12 11.45
C ARG A 57 11.58 -16.34 11.01
N ALA A 58 12.22 -16.78 9.93
CA ALA A 58 13.37 -16.07 9.36
C ALA A 58 12.95 -14.69 8.80
N ALA A 59 11.77 -14.59 8.20
CA ALA A 59 11.21 -13.31 7.75
C ALA A 59 10.99 -12.34 8.93
N CYS A 60 10.38 -12.81 10.02
CA CYS A 60 10.19 -11.99 11.23
C CYS A 60 11.52 -11.57 11.84
N TRP A 61 12.50 -12.50 11.96
CA TRP A 61 13.84 -12.16 12.45
C TRP A 61 14.51 -11.10 11.55
N ARG A 62 14.40 -11.24 10.24
CA ARG A 62 14.91 -10.24 9.28
C ARG A 62 14.21 -8.88 9.43
N ALA A 63 12.90 -8.89 9.67
CA ALA A 63 12.11 -7.69 9.91
C ALA A 63 12.56 -6.97 11.19
N ASP A 64 12.75 -7.71 12.28
CA ASP A 64 13.24 -7.19 13.55
C ASP A 64 14.65 -6.59 13.42
N TRP A 65 15.51 -7.23 12.61
CA TRP A 65 16.82 -6.69 12.27
C TRP A 65 16.70 -5.37 11.48
N THR A 66 15.83 -5.31 10.47
CA THR A 66 15.57 -4.08 9.70
C THR A 66 15.02 -2.97 10.61
N PHE A 67 14.05 -3.27 11.45
CA PHE A 67 13.48 -2.34 12.41
C PHE A 67 14.55 -1.73 13.34
N ARG A 68 15.51 -2.53 13.78
CA ARG A 68 16.62 -2.09 14.64
C ARG A 68 17.62 -1.21 13.90
N TYR A 69 18.01 -1.59 12.69
CA TYR A 69 19.15 -0.99 11.98
C TYR A 69 18.76 0.00 10.88
N TRP A 70 17.47 0.27 10.70
CA TRP A 70 16.96 1.33 9.82
C TRP A 70 16.20 2.41 10.59
N PRO A 71 16.90 3.23 11.41
CA PRO A 71 16.27 4.17 12.33
C PRO A 71 15.45 5.26 11.62
N GLU A 72 15.84 5.67 10.41
CA GLU A 72 15.09 6.67 9.63
C GLU A 72 13.67 6.15 9.31
N LYS A 73 13.59 4.94 8.76
CA LYS A 73 12.30 4.36 8.39
C LYS A 73 11.45 3.99 9.60
N ARG A 74 12.11 3.48 10.66
CA ARG A 74 11.44 3.24 11.95
C ARG A 74 10.84 4.54 12.49
N GLY A 75 11.63 5.60 12.55
CA GLY A 75 11.16 6.91 13.04
C GLY A 75 9.99 7.45 12.22
N GLN A 76 10.03 7.29 10.89
CA GLN A 76 8.94 7.66 10.00
C GLN A 76 7.64 6.91 10.31
N VAL A 77 7.71 5.58 10.44
CA VAL A 77 6.54 4.74 10.76
C VAL A 77 5.97 5.11 12.13
N LEU A 78 6.82 5.31 13.15
CA LEU A 78 6.39 5.74 14.48
C LEU A 78 5.68 7.10 14.44
N THR A 79 6.23 8.07 13.71
CA THR A 79 5.61 9.39 13.53
C THR A 79 4.26 9.28 12.84
N ASN A 80 4.16 8.50 11.76
CA ASN A 80 2.90 8.30 11.04
C ASN A 80 1.84 7.65 11.93
N LEU A 81 2.20 6.64 12.70
CA LEU A 81 1.29 5.98 13.64
C LEU A 81 0.78 6.97 14.70
N GLN A 82 1.68 7.76 15.31
CA GLN A 82 1.31 8.76 16.31
C GLN A 82 0.41 9.85 15.73
N GLN A 83 0.67 10.29 14.51
CA GLN A 83 -0.13 11.30 13.85
C GLN A 83 -1.52 10.82 13.45
N VAL A 84 -1.63 9.59 12.94
CA VAL A 84 -2.92 9.05 12.44
C VAL A 84 -3.75 8.46 13.56
N LEU A 85 -3.17 7.57 14.39
CA LEU A 85 -3.89 6.85 15.45
C LEU A 85 -3.96 7.63 16.76
N GLY A 86 -3.10 8.64 16.93
CA GLY A 86 -3.16 9.59 18.04
C GLY A 86 -2.97 8.97 19.42
N ALA A 87 -3.66 9.55 20.41
CA ALA A 87 -3.50 9.22 21.83
C ALA A 87 -4.10 7.87 22.26
N GLY A 88 -4.59 7.05 21.32
CA GLY A 88 -5.16 5.73 21.60
C GLY A 88 -4.12 4.66 21.96
N PHE A 89 -2.83 4.92 21.72
CA PHE A 89 -1.73 3.98 21.92
C PHE A 89 -0.64 4.58 22.81
N SER A 90 -0.16 3.83 23.79
CA SER A 90 1.06 4.16 24.53
C SER A 90 2.29 4.09 23.61
N GLU A 91 3.40 4.68 24.05
CA GLU A 91 4.67 4.64 23.30
C GLU A 91 5.11 3.19 23.04
N GLU A 92 4.97 2.32 24.06
CA GLU A 92 5.33 0.90 23.96
C GLU A 92 4.41 0.14 22.96
N GLU A 93 3.11 0.43 22.96
CA GLU A 93 2.17 -0.15 22.01
C GLU A 93 2.45 0.33 20.59
N THR A 94 2.77 1.61 20.43
CA THR A 94 3.15 2.19 19.12
C THR A 94 4.44 1.54 18.60
N GLU A 95 5.43 1.31 19.46
CA GLU A 95 6.69 0.64 19.06
C GLU A 95 6.45 -0.84 18.71
N ARG A 96 5.62 -1.55 19.47
CA ARG A 96 5.22 -2.93 19.13
C ARG A 96 4.51 -2.99 17.79
N LEU A 97 3.54 -2.10 17.57
CA LEU A 97 2.80 -2.01 16.31
C LEU A 97 3.73 -1.68 15.13
N ALA A 98 4.63 -0.71 15.29
CA ALA A 98 5.61 -0.39 14.26
C ALA A 98 6.49 -1.60 13.90
N ARG A 99 6.92 -2.39 14.88
CA ARG A 99 7.68 -3.63 14.65
C ARG A 99 6.85 -4.67 13.88
N ASP A 100 5.58 -4.80 14.24
CA ASP A 100 4.67 -5.75 13.57
C ASP A 100 4.41 -5.34 12.11
N ILE A 101 4.33 -4.05 11.80
CA ILE A 101 4.26 -3.54 10.42
C ILE A 101 5.47 -4.02 9.60
N PHE A 102 6.69 -3.91 10.14
CA PHE A 102 7.88 -4.42 9.46
C PHE A 102 7.84 -5.94 9.25
N ARG A 103 7.30 -6.70 10.22
CA ARG A 103 7.13 -8.16 10.11
C ARG A 103 6.12 -8.55 9.05
N VAL A 104 4.94 -7.92 9.06
CA VAL A 104 3.88 -8.12 8.05
C VAL A 104 4.46 -7.89 6.67
N ARG A 105 5.10 -6.75 6.45
CA ARG A 105 5.69 -6.38 5.16
C ARG A 105 6.74 -7.38 4.67
N THR A 106 7.59 -7.88 5.57
CA THR A 106 8.60 -8.89 5.21
C THR A 106 7.97 -10.25 4.92
N CYS A 107 6.91 -10.63 5.65
CA CYS A 107 6.18 -11.86 5.41
C CYS A 107 5.42 -11.86 4.08
N GLU A 108 4.87 -10.73 3.65
CA GLU A 108 4.25 -10.57 2.32
C GLU A 108 5.22 -10.89 1.18
N ILE A 109 6.48 -10.51 1.34
CA ILE A 109 7.53 -10.85 0.41
C ILE A 109 7.65 -12.38 0.27
N ILE A 110 7.64 -13.08 1.38
CA ILE A 110 7.71 -14.55 1.38
C ILE A 110 6.48 -15.16 0.71
N ASP A 111 5.28 -14.59 0.92
CA ASP A 111 4.06 -15.04 0.25
C ASP A 111 4.19 -14.94 -1.26
N LEU A 112 4.62 -13.78 -1.76
CA LEU A 112 4.80 -13.54 -3.18
C LEU A 112 5.84 -14.48 -3.80
N MET A 113 6.93 -14.77 -3.07
CA MET A 113 7.93 -15.74 -3.52
C MET A 113 7.38 -17.16 -3.54
N ARG A 114 6.53 -17.54 -2.58
CA ARG A 114 5.90 -18.86 -2.50
C ARG A 114 4.81 -19.08 -3.53
N LEU A 115 4.12 -18.04 -3.98
CA LEU A 115 3.11 -18.16 -5.05
C LEU A 115 3.66 -18.86 -6.29
N ARG A 116 4.93 -18.68 -6.62
CA ARG A 116 5.53 -19.28 -7.82
C ARG A 116 5.81 -20.77 -7.71
N GLY A 117 6.34 -21.24 -6.59
CA GLY A 117 6.86 -22.62 -6.48
C GLY A 117 6.06 -23.49 -5.52
N ARG A 118 5.27 -22.88 -4.63
CA ARG A 118 4.57 -23.55 -3.54
C ARG A 118 3.15 -23.03 -3.33
N ALA A 119 2.46 -22.64 -4.40
CA ALA A 119 1.08 -22.13 -4.33
C ALA A 119 0.14 -23.06 -3.56
N ARG A 120 0.28 -24.41 -3.72
CA ARG A 120 -0.49 -25.39 -2.92
C ARG A 120 -0.20 -25.31 -1.42
N SER A 121 1.06 -25.04 -1.05
CA SER A 121 1.47 -24.86 0.36
C SER A 121 0.94 -23.54 0.92
N LEU A 122 0.96 -22.47 0.12
CA LEU A 122 0.42 -21.19 0.52
C LEU A 122 -1.10 -21.25 0.70
N ARG A 123 -1.84 -21.92 -0.18
CA ARG A 123 -3.29 -22.14 -0.03
C ARG A 123 -3.68 -22.79 1.28
N LYS A 124 -2.83 -23.67 1.82
CA LYS A 124 -3.07 -24.31 3.13
C LYS A 124 -2.89 -23.36 4.31
N LEU A 125 -2.30 -22.20 4.08
CA LEU A 125 -2.05 -21.19 5.09
C LEU A 125 -3.05 -20.03 5.02
N VAL A 126 -3.93 -20.04 4.01
CA VAL A 126 -4.95 -19.00 3.81
C VAL A 126 -6.32 -19.61 3.98
N GLU A 127 -7.04 -19.15 4.98
CA GLU A 127 -8.47 -19.40 5.19
C GLU A 127 -9.25 -18.36 4.43
N ILE A 128 -10.22 -18.76 3.61
CA ILE A 128 -11.12 -17.84 2.90
C ILE A 128 -12.49 -17.93 3.57
N ARG A 129 -12.91 -16.84 4.19
CA ARG A 129 -14.24 -16.66 4.80
C ARG A 129 -15.13 -15.83 3.89
N GLY A 130 -16.40 -16.16 3.80
CA GLY A 130 -17.37 -15.44 2.95
C GLY A 130 -17.18 -15.73 1.45
N ARG A 131 -16.55 -16.86 1.10
CA ARG A 131 -16.43 -17.31 -0.28
C ARG A 131 -17.79 -17.45 -0.97
N GLU A 132 -18.79 -17.87 -0.22
CA GLU A 132 -20.19 -18.00 -0.63
C GLU A 132 -20.79 -16.68 -1.10
N HIS A 133 -20.38 -15.56 -0.54
CA HIS A 133 -20.82 -14.22 -0.99
C HIS A 133 -20.32 -13.89 -2.40
N LEU A 134 -19.06 -14.23 -2.68
CA LEU A 134 -18.50 -14.04 -4.02
C LEU A 134 -19.14 -14.99 -5.03
N GLU A 135 -19.36 -16.25 -4.66
CA GLU A 135 -20.03 -17.23 -5.52
C GLU A 135 -21.47 -16.83 -5.83
N ALA A 136 -22.22 -16.34 -4.83
CA ALA A 136 -23.56 -15.80 -5.01
C ALA A 136 -23.58 -14.56 -5.92
N ALA A 137 -22.62 -13.65 -5.75
CA ALA A 137 -22.49 -12.48 -6.59
C ALA A 137 -22.25 -12.84 -8.06
N LEU A 138 -21.35 -13.79 -8.33
CA LEU A 138 -21.05 -14.27 -9.69
C LEU A 138 -22.22 -15.06 -10.29
N ALA A 139 -23.01 -15.78 -9.49
CA ALA A 139 -24.21 -16.46 -9.95
C ALA A 139 -25.26 -15.48 -10.52
N GLY A 140 -25.21 -14.20 -10.14
CA GLY A 140 -26.01 -13.12 -10.72
C GLY A 140 -25.64 -12.72 -12.17
N GLY A 141 -24.51 -13.20 -12.69
CA GLY A 141 -24.09 -13.00 -14.09
C GLY A 141 -23.63 -11.58 -14.44
N LYS A 142 -23.39 -10.72 -13.46
CA LYS A 142 -22.95 -9.32 -13.64
C LYS A 142 -21.48 -9.10 -13.22
N GLY A 143 -20.75 -10.19 -12.94
CA GLY A 143 -19.46 -10.12 -12.28
C GLY A 143 -19.58 -9.66 -10.83
N ALA A 144 -18.43 -9.39 -10.21
CA ALA A 144 -18.37 -8.87 -8.85
C ALA A 144 -17.21 -7.87 -8.70
N ILE A 145 -17.40 -6.82 -7.91
CA ILE A 145 -16.34 -5.87 -7.58
C ILE A 145 -15.85 -6.20 -6.16
N LEU A 146 -14.59 -6.57 -6.03
CA LEU A 146 -13.92 -6.70 -4.73
C LEU A 146 -13.19 -5.41 -4.40
N CYS A 147 -13.73 -4.65 -3.44
CA CYS A 147 -13.13 -3.42 -2.94
C CYS A 147 -12.28 -3.71 -1.70
N SER A 148 -11.08 -3.16 -1.66
CA SER A 148 -10.14 -3.30 -0.53
C SER A 148 -9.45 -1.97 -0.24
N ALA A 149 -8.67 -1.95 0.84
CA ALA A 149 -7.55 -1.05 1.04
C ALA A 149 -6.25 -1.74 0.57
N HIS A 150 -5.11 -1.02 0.55
CA HIS A 150 -3.78 -1.61 0.46
C HIS A 150 -3.45 -2.30 1.79
N PHE A 151 -4.08 -3.44 2.01
CA PHE A 151 -4.21 -4.08 3.32
C PHE A 151 -3.79 -5.54 3.26
N GLY A 152 -2.81 -5.90 4.08
CA GLY A 152 -2.25 -7.24 4.17
C GLY A 152 -1.70 -7.73 2.84
N SER A 153 -1.63 -9.02 2.68
CA SER A 153 -1.15 -9.64 1.44
C SER A 153 -2.23 -9.63 0.34
N TYR A 154 -2.87 -8.46 0.11
CA TYR A 154 -3.98 -8.33 -0.86
C TYR A 154 -3.61 -8.84 -2.26
N MET A 155 -2.39 -8.57 -2.73
CA MET A 155 -1.91 -9.06 -4.03
C MET A 155 -1.78 -10.59 -4.05
N GLY A 156 -1.32 -11.18 -2.94
CA GLY A 156 -1.28 -12.62 -2.74
C GLY A 156 -2.69 -13.22 -2.71
N ALA A 157 -3.60 -12.60 -1.99
CA ALA A 157 -5.00 -12.98 -1.87
C ALA A 157 -5.71 -13.00 -3.22
N PHE A 158 -5.59 -11.93 -4.02
CA PHE A 158 -6.18 -11.87 -5.36
C PHE A 158 -5.61 -12.95 -6.30
N SER A 159 -4.31 -13.22 -6.20
CA SER A 159 -3.67 -14.29 -6.95
C SER A 159 -4.15 -15.68 -6.52
N LEU A 160 -4.47 -15.87 -5.23
CA LEU A 160 -5.03 -17.13 -4.73
C LEU A 160 -6.50 -17.33 -5.14
N LEU A 161 -7.30 -16.27 -5.18
CA LEU A 161 -8.66 -16.31 -5.74
C LEU A 161 -8.61 -16.73 -7.20
N HIS A 162 -7.73 -16.12 -8.00
CA HIS A 162 -7.52 -16.51 -9.39
C HIS A 162 -7.10 -17.98 -9.52
N ALA A 163 -6.12 -18.42 -8.72
CA ALA A 163 -5.70 -19.83 -8.69
C ALA A 163 -6.80 -20.77 -8.14
N GLY A 164 -7.81 -20.25 -7.44
CA GLY A 164 -9.02 -20.93 -6.97
C GLY A 164 -10.09 -21.11 -8.04
N GLY A 165 -9.88 -20.59 -9.25
CA GLY A 165 -10.79 -20.70 -10.39
C GLY A 165 -11.65 -19.43 -10.63
N PHE A 166 -11.50 -18.39 -9.84
CA PHE A 166 -12.19 -17.12 -10.09
C PHE A 166 -11.44 -16.34 -11.17
N PRO A 167 -12.11 -15.82 -12.21
CA PRO A 167 -11.50 -14.94 -13.20
C PRO A 167 -11.31 -13.55 -12.61
N VAL A 168 -10.09 -13.24 -12.10
CA VAL A 168 -9.78 -12.00 -11.39
C VAL A 168 -9.01 -11.04 -12.29
N THR A 169 -9.55 -9.82 -12.46
CA THR A 169 -8.94 -8.68 -13.12
C THR A 169 -8.72 -7.56 -12.10
N THR A 170 -7.51 -7.03 -11.99
CA THR A 170 -7.16 -6.01 -10.99
C THR A 170 -7.04 -4.64 -11.63
N ILE A 171 -7.69 -3.63 -11.03
CA ILE A 171 -7.40 -2.22 -11.31
C ILE A 171 -6.25 -1.83 -10.39
N GLY A 172 -5.10 -1.49 -10.95
CA GLY A 172 -3.97 -1.10 -10.14
C GLY A 172 -2.82 -0.60 -10.98
N ARG A 173 -2.13 0.41 -10.46
CA ARG A 173 -0.92 0.91 -11.07
C ARG A 173 0.24 0.01 -10.69
N TRP A 174 0.97 -0.38 -11.69
CA TRP A 174 2.22 -1.05 -11.46
C TRP A 174 3.32 -0.01 -11.22
N TRP A 175 4.10 -0.20 -10.20
CA TRP A 175 5.16 0.70 -9.74
C TRP A 175 6.35 0.82 -10.73
N TRP A 176 6.49 -0.07 -11.72
CA TRP A 176 7.44 0.15 -12.81
C TRP A 176 7.03 1.26 -13.79
N ASN A 177 5.79 1.74 -13.71
CA ASN A 177 5.30 2.90 -14.45
C ASN A 177 5.55 4.23 -13.72
N TYR A 178 6.27 4.21 -12.59
CA TYR A 178 6.80 5.43 -11.98
C TYR A 178 8.01 5.94 -12.77
N PRO A 179 8.24 7.28 -12.82
CA PRO A 179 9.40 7.86 -13.49
C PRO A 179 10.71 7.21 -12.99
N PRO A 180 11.68 6.94 -13.88
CA PRO A 180 12.93 6.25 -13.51
C PRO A 180 13.83 7.02 -12.54
N ASP A 181 13.64 8.31 -12.41
CA ASP A 181 14.38 9.22 -11.54
C ASP A 181 14.01 9.08 -10.04
N GLU A 182 12.81 8.61 -9.73
CA GLU A 182 12.39 8.33 -8.35
C GLU A 182 12.79 6.94 -7.86
N SER A 183 13.29 6.07 -8.74
CA SER A 183 13.55 4.68 -8.41
C SER A 183 14.99 4.42 -7.99
N SER A 184 15.22 4.11 -6.70
CA SER A 184 16.50 3.53 -6.27
C SER A 184 16.78 2.21 -7.01
N ALA A 185 18.07 1.83 -7.12
CA ALA A 185 18.45 0.54 -7.71
C ALA A 185 17.74 -0.65 -7.04
N VAL A 186 17.50 -0.55 -5.73
CA VAL A 186 16.73 -1.52 -4.93
C VAL A 186 15.30 -1.59 -5.44
N ARG A 187 14.66 -0.45 -5.72
CA ARG A 187 13.29 -0.39 -6.24
C ARG A 187 13.18 -1.02 -7.61
N ARG A 188 14.07 -0.66 -8.56
CA ARG A 188 14.09 -1.26 -9.91
C ARG A 188 14.27 -2.76 -9.88
N MET A 189 15.09 -3.26 -8.96
CA MET A 189 15.30 -4.68 -8.80
C MET A 189 14.09 -5.37 -8.16
N TRP A 190 13.47 -4.74 -7.17
CA TRP A 190 12.19 -5.20 -6.60
C TRP A 190 11.13 -5.32 -7.69
N ASP A 191 10.98 -4.28 -8.53
CA ASP A 191 10.08 -4.25 -9.66
C ASP A 191 10.33 -5.43 -10.62
N PHE A 192 11.59 -5.65 -10.97
CA PHE A 192 11.98 -6.74 -11.85
C PHE A 192 11.68 -8.13 -11.27
N VAL A 193 12.01 -8.36 -10.01
CA VAL A 193 11.78 -9.65 -9.33
C VAL A 193 10.28 -9.89 -9.13
N TYR A 194 9.56 -8.87 -8.70
CA TYR A 194 8.14 -8.93 -8.44
C TYR A 194 7.33 -9.09 -9.73
N ALA A 195 7.57 -8.23 -10.73
CA ALA A 195 6.89 -8.29 -12.01
C ALA A 195 7.03 -9.68 -12.65
N ARG A 196 8.24 -10.24 -12.67
CA ARG A 196 8.45 -11.59 -13.22
C ARG A 196 7.75 -12.69 -12.44
N ARG A 197 7.49 -12.50 -11.14
CA ARG A 197 6.92 -13.57 -10.30
C ARG A 197 5.42 -13.49 -10.17
N VAL A 198 4.87 -12.30 -10.02
CA VAL A 198 3.42 -12.08 -9.89
C VAL A 198 2.71 -12.16 -11.25
N LEU A 199 3.28 -11.51 -12.29
CA LEU A 199 2.64 -11.46 -13.61
C LEU A 199 2.54 -12.82 -14.32
N ARG A 200 3.48 -13.73 -14.09
CA ARG A 200 3.43 -15.07 -14.71
C ARG A 200 2.26 -15.93 -14.23
N HIS A 201 1.63 -15.56 -13.12
CA HIS A 201 0.48 -16.28 -12.57
C HIS A 201 -0.87 -15.67 -12.95
N ARG A 202 -0.87 -14.58 -13.69
CA ARG A 202 -2.09 -13.91 -14.14
C ARG A 202 -2.35 -14.22 -15.60
N GLN A 203 -3.56 -14.69 -15.88
CA GLN A 203 -4.01 -14.97 -17.25
C GLN A 203 -4.43 -13.70 -17.99
N ARG A 204 -4.74 -12.62 -17.29
CA ARG A 204 -5.12 -11.33 -17.87
C ARG A 204 -4.25 -10.19 -17.38
N PRO A 205 -3.96 -9.18 -18.25
CA PRO A 205 -3.25 -7.99 -17.85
C PRO A 205 -4.10 -7.19 -16.85
N ASN A 206 -3.43 -6.50 -15.91
CA ASN A 206 -4.12 -5.54 -15.06
C ASN A 206 -4.67 -4.39 -15.90
N ILE A 207 -5.75 -3.81 -15.41
CA ILE A 207 -6.25 -2.52 -15.91
C ILE A 207 -5.41 -1.43 -15.25
N GLU A 208 -4.58 -0.76 -16.03
CA GLU A 208 -3.78 0.34 -15.54
C GLU A 208 -4.59 1.63 -15.49
N PRO A 209 -4.58 2.36 -14.36
CA PRO A 209 -5.32 3.61 -14.21
C PRO A 209 -4.77 4.77 -15.05
N TRP A 210 -3.83 4.54 -15.94
CA TRP A 210 -3.23 5.50 -16.84
C TRP A 210 -3.32 5.02 -18.31
N PRO A 211 -3.64 5.87 -19.31
CA PRO A 211 -3.68 7.33 -19.29
C PRO A 211 -5.06 7.98 -19.12
N GLY A 212 -6.14 7.27 -18.78
CA GLY A 212 -7.44 7.94 -18.68
C GLY A 212 -8.51 7.17 -17.90
N ARG A 213 -9.27 7.88 -17.05
CA ARG A 213 -10.34 7.31 -16.21
C ARG A 213 -11.43 6.59 -17.02
N VAL A 214 -11.77 7.12 -18.19
CA VAL A 214 -12.80 6.53 -19.06
C VAL A 214 -12.37 5.16 -19.56
N GLN A 215 -11.12 5.01 -19.97
CA GLN A 215 -10.61 3.73 -20.49
C GLN A 215 -10.54 2.67 -19.39
N VAL A 216 -10.15 3.04 -18.17
CA VAL A 216 -10.18 2.15 -17.01
C VAL A 216 -11.58 1.65 -16.72
N ALA A 217 -12.56 2.58 -16.67
CA ALA A 217 -13.95 2.24 -16.43
C ALA A 217 -14.53 1.33 -17.52
N LEU A 218 -14.20 1.58 -18.80
CA LEU A 218 -14.66 0.74 -19.90
C LEU A 218 -14.06 -0.67 -19.86
N GLN A 219 -12.77 -0.80 -19.57
CA GLN A 219 -12.11 -2.11 -19.44
C GLN A 219 -12.66 -2.89 -18.24
N ALA A 220 -12.83 -2.23 -17.09
CA ALA A 220 -13.42 -2.85 -15.90
C ALA A 220 -14.88 -3.28 -16.15
N ALA A 221 -15.67 -2.43 -16.80
CA ALA A 221 -17.04 -2.77 -17.19
C ALA A 221 -17.12 -3.93 -18.20
N ALA A 222 -16.14 -4.05 -19.09
CA ALA A 222 -16.03 -5.20 -19.99
C ALA A 222 -15.74 -6.49 -19.22
N ALA A 223 -14.79 -6.49 -18.29
CA ALA A 223 -14.49 -7.63 -17.45
C ALA A 223 -15.70 -8.07 -16.62
N LEU A 224 -16.43 -7.11 -16.03
CA LEU A 224 -17.66 -7.40 -15.27
C LEU A 224 -18.76 -8.00 -16.15
N ARG A 225 -18.94 -7.52 -17.40
CA ARG A 225 -19.89 -8.11 -18.36
C ARG A 225 -19.53 -9.55 -18.74
N ASP A 226 -18.23 -9.87 -18.74
CA ASP A 226 -17.73 -11.22 -18.94
C ASP A 226 -17.85 -12.08 -17.65
N ASN A 227 -18.59 -11.60 -16.65
CA ASN A 227 -18.79 -12.22 -15.34
C ASN A 227 -17.51 -12.47 -14.58
N GLU A 228 -16.55 -11.53 -14.67
CA GLU A 228 -15.28 -11.61 -13.93
C GLU A 228 -15.36 -10.88 -12.58
N VAL A 229 -14.36 -11.12 -11.76
CA VAL A 229 -14.10 -10.40 -10.51
C VAL A 229 -13.16 -9.25 -10.81
N VAL A 230 -13.60 -8.02 -10.59
CA VAL A 230 -12.74 -6.83 -10.69
C VAL A 230 -12.32 -6.41 -9.28
N THR A 231 -11.00 -6.33 -9.04
CA THR A 231 -10.47 -5.89 -7.73
C THR A 231 -9.96 -4.46 -7.81
N ILE A 232 -10.26 -3.66 -6.77
CA ILE A 232 -9.87 -2.26 -6.65
C ILE A 232 -9.51 -1.93 -5.19
N CYS A 233 -8.39 -1.22 -4.96
CA CYS A 233 -8.10 -0.58 -3.68
C CYS A 233 -8.56 0.88 -3.75
N SER A 234 -9.37 1.30 -2.79
CA SER A 234 -10.02 2.62 -2.80
C SER A 234 -9.46 3.58 -1.75
N ASP A 235 -8.35 3.24 -1.11
CA ASP A 235 -7.64 4.01 -0.11
C ASP A 235 -6.42 4.78 -0.66
N ALA A 236 -6.12 4.65 -1.95
CA ALA A 236 -4.98 5.33 -2.56
C ALA A 236 -5.27 6.81 -2.83
N PRO A 237 -4.27 7.69 -2.67
CA PRO A 237 -4.39 9.07 -3.09
C PRO A 237 -4.56 9.18 -4.61
N PRO A 238 -5.17 10.27 -5.09
CA PRO A 238 -5.33 10.47 -6.53
C PRO A 238 -3.97 10.64 -7.21
N LEU A 239 -3.78 9.98 -8.36
CA LEU A 239 -2.55 10.10 -9.16
C LEU A 239 -2.37 11.48 -9.82
N ASP A 240 -3.45 12.20 -9.99
CA ASP A 240 -3.51 13.55 -10.54
C ASP A 240 -4.47 14.37 -9.65
N ALA A 241 -3.90 15.05 -8.66
CA ALA A 241 -4.67 15.80 -7.66
C ALA A 241 -5.48 16.94 -8.29
N GLU A 242 -4.97 17.57 -9.35
CA GLU A 242 -5.66 18.71 -10.00
C GLU A 242 -6.92 18.27 -10.75
N ARG A 243 -6.94 17.02 -11.26
CA ARG A 243 -8.06 16.46 -12.02
C ARG A 243 -8.90 15.47 -11.23
N ALA A 244 -8.47 15.14 -10.04
CA ALA A 244 -9.16 14.15 -9.21
C ALA A 244 -10.46 14.72 -8.64
N ARG A 245 -11.55 13.98 -8.80
CA ARG A 245 -12.80 14.23 -8.08
C ARG A 245 -12.84 13.33 -6.86
N THR A 246 -12.16 13.77 -5.80
CA THR A 246 -12.23 13.11 -4.49
C THR A 246 -13.52 13.50 -3.77
N ILE A 247 -13.95 12.65 -2.85
CA ILE A 247 -15.00 12.95 -1.88
C ILE A 247 -14.34 12.94 -0.52
N GLU A 248 -14.58 13.99 0.29
CA GLU A 248 -14.19 14.01 1.68
C GLU A 248 -15.09 13.05 2.47
N VAL A 249 -14.47 12.09 3.13
CA VAL A 249 -15.14 11.08 3.95
C VAL A 249 -14.42 10.91 5.29
N PRO A 250 -15.13 10.50 6.36
CA PRO A 250 -14.48 10.10 7.61
C PRO A 250 -13.59 8.88 7.36
N PHE A 251 -12.32 8.95 7.75
CA PHE A 251 -11.38 7.85 7.63
C PHE A 251 -10.28 7.95 8.69
N LEU A 252 -10.11 6.92 9.51
CA LEU A 252 -9.16 6.87 10.62
C LEU A 252 -9.24 8.08 11.56
N GLY A 253 -10.48 8.46 11.92
CA GLY A 253 -10.76 9.58 12.81
C GLY A 253 -10.54 10.98 12.21
N ARG A 254 -10.25 11.08 10.91
CA ARG A 254 -10.01 12.32 10.18
C ARG A 254 -10.90 12.42 8.94
N LYS A 255 -10.85 13.57 8.27
CA LYS A 255 -11.42 13.70 6.92
C LYS A 255 -10.35 13.40 5.89
N ALA A 256 -10.61 12.44 5.02
CA ALA A 256 -9.72 12.05 3.93
C ALA A 256 -10.38 12.29 2.57
N GLY A 257 -9.60 12.77 1.61
CA GLY A 257 -10.03 12.94 0.23
C GLY A 257 -9.80 11.66 -0.59
N LEU A 258 -10.83 10.82 -0.74
CA LEU A 258 -10.73 9.53 -1.42
C LEU A 258 -11.49 9.50 -2.75
N LEU A 259 -11.13 8.57 -3.64
CA LEU A 259 -11.72 8.41 -4.97
C LEU A 259 -12.91 7.44 -4.95
N PRO A 260 -14.15 7.86 -5.25
CA PRO A 260 -15.34 7.01 -5.23
C PRO A 260 -15.48 6.15 -6.50
N GLY A 261 -14.38 5.74 -7.13
CA GLY A 261 -14.38 4.99 -8.38
C GLY A 261 -15.15 3.67 -8.32
N VAL A 262 -15.11 3.00 -7.17
CA VAL A 262 -15.84 1.75 -6.92
C VAL A 262 -17.35 1.94 -7.05
N VAL A 263 -17.92 3.04 -6.51
CA VAL A 263 -19.36 3.35 -6.59
C VAL A 263 -19.77 3.67 -8.03
N SER A 264 -18.94 4.45 -8.73
CA SER A 264 -19.20 4.78 -10.13
C SER A 264 -19.22 3.54 -11.01
N LEU A 265 -18.28 2.62 -10.81
CA LEU A 265 -18.19 1.36 -11.53
C LEU A 265 -19.39 0.44 -11.22
N ALA A 266 -19.76 0.31 -9.96
CA ALA A 266 -20.91 -0.47 -9.52
C ALA A 266 -22.22 0.03 -10.15
N ARG A 267 -22.44 1.33 -10.16
CA ARG A 267 -23.65 1.93 -10.76
C ARG A 267 -23.68 1.80 -12.28
N LEU A 268 -22.53 1.92 -12.93
CA LEU A 268 -22.40 1.76 -14.38
C LEU A 268 -22.75 0.34 -14.83
N THR A 269 -22.38 -0.68 -14.04
CA THR A 269 -22.45 -2.09 -14.43
C THR A 269 -23.57 -2.85 -13.75
N GLY A 270 -24.06 -2.39 -12.60
CA GLY A 270 -24.97 -3.11 -11.75
C GLY A 270 -24.32 -4.31 -11.03
N ALA A 271 -22.98 -4.39 -11.07
CA ALA A 271 -22.23 -5.43 -10.37
C ALA A 271 -22.23 -5.19 -8.84
N PRO A 272 -22.42 -6.23 -8.02
CA PRO A 272 -22.34 -6.11 -6.57
C PRO A 272 -20.91 -5.77 -6.12
N VAL A 273 -20.80 -4.93 -5.07
CA VAL A 273 -19.55 -4.58 -4.41
C VAL A 273 -19.44 -5.38 -3.12
N LEU A 274 -18.34 -6.10 -2.96
CA LEU A 274 -18.01 -6.82 -1.74
C LEU A 274 -16.68 -6.26 -1.21
N MET A 275 -16.60 -6.10 0.10
CA MET A 275 -15.31 -5.72 0.72
C MET A 275 -14.46 -6.97 0.92
N VAL A 276 -13.15 -6.84 0.74
CA VAL A 276 -12.21 -7.95 0.92
C VAL A 276 -10.97 -7.48 1.65
N PHE A 277 -10.61 -8.19 2.73
CA PHE A 277 -9.44 -7.88 3.54
C PHE A 277 -8.67 -9.15 3.86
N ALA A 278 -7.34 -9.08 3.77
CA ALA A 278 -6.46 -10.19 4.11
C ALA A 278 -5.60 -9.80 5.31
N HIS A 279 -5.79 -10.47 6.44
CA HIS A 279 -5.00 -10.21 7.64
C HIS A 279 -4.28 -11.46 8.12
N ARG A 280 -3.19 -11.27 8.88
CA ARG A 280 -2.38 -12.35 9.42
C ARG A 280 -2.79 -12.71 10.83
N SER A 281 -2.63 -13.99 11.15
CA SER A 281 -2.67 -14.45 12.54
C SER A 281 -1.39 -14.06 13.28
N ALA A 282 -1.42 -14.15 14.61
CA ALA A 282 -0.30 -13.81 15.49
C ALA A 282 0.99 -14.60 15.20
N ASP A 283 0.93 -15.71 14.46
CA ASP A 283 2.10 -16.49 14.03
C ASP A 283 2.74 -16.00 12.73
N TYR A 284 2.21 -14.92 12.14
CA TYR A 284 2.59 -14.31 10.86
C TYR A 284 2.54 -15.24 9.64
N ARG A 285 2.16 -16.49 9.82
CA ARG A 285 2.19 -17.53 8.81
C ARG A 285 0.83 -17.78 8.19
N HIS A 286 -0.20 -17.86 9.03
CA HIS A 286 -1.57 -18.06 8.58
C HIS A 286 -2.21 -16.71 8.25
N GLN A 287 -3.09 -16.72 7.28
CA GLN A 287 -3.83 -15.55 6.84
C GLN A 287 -5.31 -15.90 6.77
N VAL A 288 -6.14 -14.92 7.01
CA VAL A 288 -7.58 -14.99 6.79
C VAL A 288 -7.92 -13.96 5.71
N LEU A 289 -8.55 -14.42 4.64
CA LEU A 289 -9.13 -13.58 3.62
C LEU A 289 -10.63 -13.51 3.88
N GLU A 290 -11.09 -12.36 4.32
CA GLU A 290 -12.50 -12.12 4.62
C GLU A 290 -13.18 -11.42 3.45
N ILE A 291 -14.28 -12.00 2.95
CA ILE A 291 -15.10 -11.42 1.88
C ILE A 291 -16.48 -11.12 2.49
N SER A 292 -16.87 -9.85 2.47
CA SER A 292 -18.14 -9.41 3.04
C SER A 292 -19.35 -9.83 2.18
N PRO A 293 -20.57 -9.82 2.74
CA PRO A 293 -21.77 -9.68 1.92
C PRO A 293 -21.71 -8.43 1.03
N PRO A 294 -22.52 -8.34 -0.04
CA PRO A 294 -22.60 -7.15 -0.87
C PRO A 294 -22.90 -5.88 -0.06
N VAL A 295 -22.11 -4.83 -0.30
CA VAL A 295 -22.35 -3.50 0.30
C VAL A 295 -23.46 -2.79 -0.48
N SER A 296 -24.40 -2.18 0.22
CA SER A 296 -25.47 -1.40 -0.42
C SER A 296 -24.91 -0.17 -1.14
N MET A 297 -25.25 -0.01 -2.43
CA MET A 297 -24.91 1.15 -3.26
C MET A 297 -26.08 2.16 -3.37
N GLU A 298 -27.07 2.06 -2.49
CA GLU A 298 -28.20 2.98 -2.41
C GLU A 298 -27.80 4.34 -1.84
N GLY A 299 -28.58 5.37 -2.16
CA GLY A 299 -28.32 6.75 -1.77
C GLY A 299 -27.49 7.49 -2.80
N ASP A 300 -26.90 8.63 -2.42
CA ASP A 300 -25.97 9.36 -3.27
C ASP A 300 -24.58 8.71 -3.34
N THR A 301 -23.66 9.29 -4.11
CA THR A 301 -22.33 8.71 -4.29
C THR A 301 -21.51 8.79 -2.99
N ALA A 302 -21.66 9.85 -2.22
CA ALA A 302 -20.94 10.01 -0.95
C ALA A 302 -21.39 8.98 0.07
N THR A 303 -22.71 8.84 0.28
CA THR A 303 -23.28 7.88 1.22
C THR A 303 -22.93 6.43 0.86
N ALA A 304 -22.99 6.05 -0.42
CA ALA A 304 -22.61 4.71 -0.85
C ALA A 304 -21.10 4.45 -0.64
N PHE A 305 -20.27 5.48 -0.90
CA PHE A 305 -18.83 5.37 -0.73
C PHE A 305 -18.41 5.33 0.74
N GLU A 306 -19.04 6.10 1.60
CA GLU A 306 -18.81 6.08 3.04
C GLU A 306 -18.97 4.68 3.65
N ARG A 307 -19.91 3.86 3.14
CA ARG A 307 -20.05 2.47 3.60
C ARG A 307 -18.82 1.62 3.28
N CYS A 308 -18.24 1.81 2.10
CA CYS A 308 -16.99 1.13 1.73
C CYS A 308 -15.82 1.63 2.59
N VAL A 309 -15.73 2.94 2.80
CA VAL A 309 -14.68 3.55 3.62
C VAL A 309 -14.79 3.15 5.08
N ALA A 310 -16.01 3.09 5.64
CA ALA A 310 -16.22 2.60 7.00
C ALA A 310 -15.77 1.15 7.19
N ALA A 311 -15.94 0.29 6.18
CA ALA A 311 -15.43 -1.08 6.22
C ALA A 311 -13.90 -1.12 6.15
N MET A 312 -13.27 -0.25 5.35
CA MET A 312 -11.80 -0.12 5.32
C MET A 312 -11.26 0.39 6.66
N ASP A 313 -11.90 1.41 7.22
CA ASP A 313 -11.56 1.98 8.54
C ASP A 313 -11.63 0.92 9.64
N ALA A 314 -12.72 0.16 9.69
CA ALA A 314 -12.90 -0.92 10.65
C ALA A 314 -11.81 -2.01 10.52
N ALA A 315 -11.45 -2.40 9.29
CA ALA A 315 -10.42 -3.40 9.05
C ALA A 315 -9.04 -2.89 9.49
N ILE A 316 -8.68 -1.64 9.15
CA ILE A 316 -7.40 -1.04 9.53
C ILE A 316 -7.34 -0.84 11.05
N THR A 317 -8.42 -0.41 11.68
CA THR A 317 -8.48 -0.25 13.14
C THR A 317 -8.33 -1.59 13.87
N ALA A 318 -8.93 -2.66 13.35
CA ALA A 318 -8.82 -4.00 13.93
C ALA A 318 -7.42 -4.61 13.74
N HIS A 319 -6.78 -4.36 12.62
CA HIS A 319 -5.48 -4.92 12.24
C HIS A 319 -4.53 -3.85 11.67
N PRO A 320 -4.13 -2.86 12.45
CA PRO A 320 -3.41 -1.70 11.93
C PRO A 320 -2.05 -2.05 11.31
N ALA A 321 -1.42 -3.16 11.73
CA ALA A 321 -0.14 -3.60 11.17
C ALA A 321 -0.23 -4.03 9.69
N GLU A 322 -1.42 -4.32 9.19
CA GLU A 322 -1.64 -4.82 7.83
C GLU A 322 -1.76 -3.70 6.79
N TRP A 323 -1.91 -2.43 7.19
CA TRP A 323 -2.07 -1.33 6.24
C TRP A 323 -0.73 -0.85 5.70
N ASP A 324 -0.61 -0.74 4.37
CA ASP A 324 0.66 -0.49 3.68
C ASP A 324 1.19 0.94 3.83
N PHE A 325 0.31 1.92 3.99
CA PHE A 325 0.67 3.34 3.91
C PHE A 325 1.44 3.89 5.12
N TRP A 326 1.63 3.10 6.16
CA TRP A 326 2.53 3.48 7.26
C TRP A 326 3.97 3.78 6.80
N PHE A 327 4.38 3.21 5.67
CA PHE A 327 5.70 3.45 5.09
C PHE A 327 5.75 4.66 4.14
N GLU A 328 4.59 5.24 3.75
CA GLU A 328 4.48 6.21 2.67
C GLU A 328 3.88 7.54 3.18
N PRO A 329 4.70 8.44 3.81
CA PRO A 329 4.18 9.68 4.39
C PRO A 329 3.60 10.63 3.36
N GLY A 330 4.10 10.62 2.13
CA GLY A 330 3.55 11.42 1.04
C GLY A 330 2.12 11.01 0.68
N ASP A 331 1.83 9.71 0.74
CA ASP A 331 0.47 9.20 0.49
C ASP A 331 -0.46 9.59 1.64
N LEU A 332 -0.01 9.48 2.90
CA LEU A 332 -0.78 9.91 4.06
C LEU A 332 -1.10 11.41 4.06
N ALA A 333 -0.14 12.24 3.65
CA ALA A 333 -0.34 13.68 3.48
C ALA A 333 -1.33 13.98 2.35
N SER A 334 -1.19 13.32 1.21
CA SER A 334 -2.10 13.46 0.07
C SER A 334 -3.54 13.03 0.37
N LEU A 335 -3.72 12.14 1.35
CA LEU A 335 -5.02 11.73 1.88
C LEU A 335 -5.57 12.71 2.93
N GLY A 336 -4.77 13.66 3.41
CA GLY A 336 -5.13 14.57 4.51
C GLY A 336 -5.03 13.95 5.90
N LEU A 337 -4.41 12.78 6.03
CA LEU A 337 -4.28 12.05 7.30
C LEU A 337 -3.12 12.54 8.17
N VAL A 338 -2.12 13.16 7.56
CA VAL A 338 -0.99 13.80 8.24
C VAL A 338 -0.75 15.18 7.59
N PRO A 339 -0.11 16.13 8.29
CA PRO A 339 0.33 17.38 7.67
C PRO A 339 1.30 17.10 6.51
N ASP A 340 1.29 17.96 5.49
CA ASP A 340 2.27 17.92 4.41
C ASP A 340 3.68 17.89 5.02
N ALA A 341 4.49 16.93 4.57
CA ALA A 341 5.88 16.91 4.95
C ALA A 341 6.53 18.18 4.38
N GLU A 342 7.13 19.04 5.24
CA GLU A 342 7.97 20.11 4.71
C GLU A 342 8.96 19.51 3.72
N PRO A 343 9.04 20.04 2.48
CA PRO A 343 10.02 19.55 1.53
C PRO A 343 11.39 19.60 2.19
N PRO A 344 12.25 18.59 2.02
CA PRO A 344 13.58 18.59 2.57
C PRO A 344 14.23 19.89 2.10
N ALA A 345 14.69 20.74 3.04
CA ALA A 345 15.28 22.03 2.76
C ALA A 345 16.30 21.84 1.62
N ALA A 346 16.04 22.49 0.49
CA ALA A 346 16.89 22.43 -0.69
C ALA A 346 18.33 22.66 -0.22
N THR A 347 19.19 21.67 -0.41
CA THR A 347 20.59 21.82 -0.11
C THR A 347 21.11 22.88 -1.08
N ALA A 348 21.69 23.96 -0.55
CA ALA A 348 22.15 25.15 -1.28
C ALA A 348 23.27 24.87 -2.32
N ASP A 349 23.41 23.63 -2.79
CA ASP A 349 24.42 23.18 -3.75
C ASP A 349 23.87 22.97 -5.18
N ASP A 350 22.56 23.18 -5.43
CA ASP A 350 22.00 23.03 -6.79
C ASP A 350 21.99 24.32 -7.62
N HIS A 351 22.65 25.39 -7.16
CA HIS A 351 22.75 26.66 -7.88
C HIS A 351 24.10 26.95 -8.55
N VAL A 352 24.90 25.93 -8.81
CA VAL A 352 26.13 26.11 -9.66
C VAL A 352 25.97 25.28 -10.93
N GLY A 353 25.50 25.91 -11.99
CA GLY A 353 25.58 25.31 -13.32
C GLY A 353 24.38 25.50 -14.25
N ARG A 354 23.80 26.69 -14.33
CA ARG A 354 23.00 27.09 -15.50
C ARG A 354 23.06 28.61 -15.73
N THR A 355 24.19 29.09 -16.16
CA THR A 355 24.28 30.38 -16.87
C THR A 355 25.24 30.21 -18.03
N SER A 356 24.85 30.76 -19.18
CA SER A 356 25.48 30.80 -20.50
C SER A 356 25.30 29.50 -21.31
N GLU A 357 24.55 29.54 -22.39
CA GLU A 357 24.76 30.18 -23.67
C GLU A 357 23.47 30.13 -24.53
N LEU A 358 22.83 31.27 -24.65
CA LEU A 358 22.01 31.56 -25.82
C LEU A 358 22.73 32.69 -26.53
N GLN A 359 23.65 32.36 -27.42
CA GLN A 359 24.16 33.29 -28.44
C GLN A 359 23.31 33.16 -29.67
N GLU A 360 22.65 34.25 -29.99
CA GLU A 360 22.01 34.54 -31.26
C GLU A 360 23.04 34.41 -32.39
N SER A 361 22.64 33.84 -33.51
CA SER A 361 23.26 34.02 -34.80
C SER A 361 22.26 34.56 -35.78
N PRO A 362 22.54 35.74 -36.43
CA PRO A 362 21.70 36.31 -37.45
C PRO A 362 22.13 35.83 -38.83
N SER A 363 21.21 35.55 -39.68
CA SER A 363 21.11 35.76 -41.13
C SER A 363 20.13 34.77 -41.77
#